data_b027738f790bedb3a9087655c6c0222e
#
_entry.id   b027738f790bedb3a9087655c6c0222e
#
_cell.length_a   1.000
_cell.length_b   1.000
_cell.length_c   1.000
_cell.angle_alpha   90.00
_cell.angle_beta   90.00
_cell.angle_gamma   90.00
#
_symmetry.space_group_name_H-M   'P 1'
#
loop_
_entity.id
_entity.type
_entity.pdbx_description
1 polymer ?
#
loop_
_entity_poly.entity_id
_entity_poly.type
_entity_poly.pdbx_seq_one_letter_code
_entity_poly.pdbx_strand_id
1 'polypeptide(L)'
;AIIGILAAVGVVAYNGYTGAAKVAATKSNLQSVIKYITSELMKCEIGETIVMDGYLNCADKNKGGVDLKAHNALNNKQNFKDKNPYGGSNKTGVGYGYNTDCNDTWKLGRTGIYGHHTKNELKLYTCTKLNDPIIINTITIY
;
A
#
# COMPACT_ATOMS: atom_id res chain seq x y z
N ALA A 1 18.05 21.01 -36.76
CA ALA A 1 18.12 21.76 -35.50
C ALA A 1 16.77 21.77 -34.76
N ILE A 2 15.64 22.02 -35.42
CA ILE A 2 14.30 22.11 -34.78
C ILE A 2 13.84 20.78 -34.17
N ILE A 3 14.06 19.66 -34.85
CA ILE A 3 13.68 18.32 -34.33
C ILE A 3 14.42 17.98 -33.03
N GLY A 4 15.69 18.37 -32.91
CA GLY A 4 16.46 18.12 -31.69
C GLY A 4 15.94 18.91 -30.46
N ILE A 5 15.49 20.16 -30.70
CA ILE A 5 14.93 21.00 -29.64
C ILE A 5 13.58 20.44 -29.17
N LEU A 6 12.70 20.04 -30.11
CA LEU A 6 11.40 19.45 -29.76
C LEU A 6 11.54 18.13 -29.05
N ALA A 7 12.49 17.28 -29.42
CA ALA A 7 12.79 16.02 -28.74
C ALA A 7 13.28 16.24 -27.30
N ALA A 8 14.17 17.22 -27.09
CA ALA A 8 14.68 17.53 -25.74
C ALA A 8 13.58 18.01 -24.80
N VAL A 9 12.71 18.90 -25.23
CA VAL A 9 11.57 19.40 -24.45
C VAL A 9 10.56 18.28 -24.17
N GLY A 10 10.27 17.45 -25.19
CA GLY A 10 9.35 16.32 -25.06
C GLY A 10 9.80 15.30 -24.01
N VAL A 11 11.07 14.96 -23.94
CA VAL A 11 11.61 14.01 -22.97
C VAL A 11 11.51 14.53 -21.54
N VAL A 12 11.80 15.80 -21.30
CA VAL A 12 11.71 16.39 -19.95
C VAL A 12 10.26 16.43 -19.47
N ALA A 13 9.34 16.87 -20.33
CA ALA A 13 7.91 16.90 -20.01
C ALA A 13 7.35 15.50 -19.74
N TYR A 14 7.73 14.51 -20.56
CA TYR A 14 7.31 13.11 -20.39
C TYR A 14 7.79 12.51 -19.06
N ASN A 15 9.04 12.73 -18.67
CA ASN A 15 9.60 12.24 -17.41
C ASN A 15 8.91 12.88 -16.21
N GLY A 16 8.61 14.17 -16.25
CA GLY A 16 7.85 14.86 -15.21
C GLY A 16 6.43 14.30 -15.07
N TYR A 17 5.74 14.09 -16.17
CA TYR A 17 4.38 13.52 -16.19
C TYR A 17 4.34 12.09 -15.63
N THR A 18 5.26 11.23 -16.08
CA THR A 18 5.33 9.83 -15.59
C THR A 18 5.66 9.75 -14.11
N GLY A 19 6.53 10.64 -13.61
CA GLY A 19 6.83 10.75 -12.18
C GLY A 19 5.59 11.12 -11.36
N ALA A 20 4.85 12.15 -11.78
CA ALA A 20 3.61 12.57 -11.14
C ALA A 20 2.54 11.47 -11.16
N ALA A 21 2.39 10.76 -12.28
CA ALA A 21 1.47 9.65 -12.43
C ALA A 21 1.79 8.49 -11.45
N LYS A 22 3.08 8.15 -11.28
CA LYS A 22 3.50 7.13 -10.31
C LYS A 22 3.16 7.53 -8.87
N VAL A 23 3.38 8.77 -8.49
CA VAL A 23 3.01 9.30 -7.17
C VAL A 23 1.49 9.21 -6.95
N ALA A 24 0.70 9.64 -7.93
CA ALA A 24 -0.77 9.56 -7.85
C ALA A 24 -1.26 8.11 -7.74
N ALA A 25 -0.72 7.21 -8.55
CA ALA A 25 -1.06 5.79 -8.51
C ALA A 25 -0.69 5.15 -7.15
N THR A 26 0.46 5.50 -6.58
CA THR A 26 0.88 5.03 -5.25
C THR A 26 -0.11 5.46 -4.16
N LYS A 27 -0.52 6.74 -4.17
CA LYS A 27 -1.51 7.25 -3.21
C LYS A 27 -2.87 6.58 -3.39
N SER A 28 -3.30 6.35 -4.62
CA SER A 28 -4.55 5.64 -4.93
C SER A 28 -4.51 4.19 -4.45
N ASN A 29 -3.38 3.49 -4.63
CA ASN A 29 -3.20 2.13 -4.13
C ASN A 29 -3.29 2.08 -2.59
N LEU A 30 -2.65 3.01 -1.88
CA LEU A 30 -2.77 3.13 -0.43
C LEU A 30 -4.23 3.27 0.00
N GLN A 31 -4.99 4.17 -0.64
CA GLN A 31 -6.42 4.36 -0.32
C GLN A 31 -7.25 3.10 -0.60
N SER A 32 -6.93 2.36 -1.65
CA SER A 32 -7.60 1.09 -1.97
C SER A 32 -7.34 0.02 -0.90
N VAL A 33 -6.11 -0.06 -0.39
CA VAL A 33 -5.74 -0.97 0.71
C VAL A 33 -6.47 -0.59 2.00
N ILE A 34 -6.50 0.71 2.34
CA ILE A 34 -7.23 1.21 3.51
C ILE A 34 -8.71 0.82 3.42
N LYS A 35 -9.36 1.12 2.29
CA LYS A 35 -10.78 0.80 2.07
C LYS A 35 -11.05 -0.69 2.20
N TYR A 36 -10.19 -1.53 1.61
CA TYR A 36 -10.34 -2.98 1.70
C TYR A 36 -10.28 -3.44 3.16
N ILE A 37 -9.22 -3.09 3.89
CA ILE A 37 -9.05 -3.52 5.28
C ILE A 37 -10.21 -3.02 6.16
N THR A 38 -10.58 -1.75 6.01
CA THR A 38 -11.69 -1.16 6.78
C THR A 38 -13.00 -1.88 6.48
N SER A 39 -13.30 -2.15 5.20
CA SER A 39 -14.53 -2.86 4.84
C SER A 39 -14.57 -4.29 5.37
N GLU A 40 -13.44 -5.00 5.36
CA GLU A 40 -13.36 -6.36 5.89
C GLU A 40 -13.52 -6.37 7.43
N LEU A 41 -12.93 -5.41 8.15
CA LEU A 41 -13.13 -5.28 9.59
C LEU A 41 -14.58 -4.90 9.94
N MET A 42 -15.22 -4.03 9.15
CA MET A 42 -16.64 -3.70 9.35
C MET A 42 -17.57 -4.90 9.19
N LYS A 43 -17.23 -5.88 8.37
CA LYS A 43 -18.00 -7.13 8.27
C LYS A 43 -18.03 -7.88 9.60
N CYS A 44 -16.98 -7.83 10.38
CA CYS A 44 -16.98 -8.41 11.72
C CYS A 44 -18.00 -7.73 12.64
N GLU A 45 -18.19 -6.41 12.53
CA GLU A 45 -19.15 -5.65 13.34
C GLU A 45 -20.61 -5.97 12.99
N ILE A 46 -20.87 -6.39 11.76
CA ILE A 46 -22.23 -6.78 11.32
C ILE A 46 -22.49 -8.29 11.43
N GLY A 47 -21.59 -9.05 12.10
CA GLY A 47 -21.83 -10.44 12.46
C GLY A 47 -21.19 -11.49 11.56
N GLU A 48 -20.34 -11.11 10.59
CA GLU A 48 -19.54 -12.09 9.87
C GLU A 48 -18.54 -12.75 10.80
N THR A 49 -18.30 -14.03 10.63
CA THR A 49 -17.38 -14.81 11.47
C THR A 49 -15.97 -14.87 10.89
N ILE A 50 -15.86 -14.89 9.57
CA ILE A 50 -14.58 -15.02 8.86
C ILE A 50 -14.54 -13.97 7.74
N VAL A 51 -13.47 -13.19 7.71
CA VAL A 51 -13.26 -12.09 6.73
C VAL A 51 -11.86 -12.19 6.11
N MET A 52 -11.51 -11.24 5.25
CA MET A 52 -10.21 -11.20 4.57
C MET A 52 -9.93 -12.51 3.80
N ASP A 53 -10.91 -12.96 3.02
CA ASP A 53 -10.82 -14.20 2.22
C ASP A 53 -10.51 -15.46 3.03
N GLY A 54 -10.97 -15.54 4.26
CA GLY A 54 -10.72 -16.68 5.14
C GLY A 54 -9.50 -16.53 6.06
N TYR A 55 -8.73 -15.46 5.92
CA TYR A 55 -7.51 -15.27 6.71
C TYR A 55 -7.76 -14.78 8.13
N LEU A 56 -8.87 -14.06 8.38
CA LEU A 56 -9.16 -13.50 9.70
C LEU A 56 -10.48 -14.05 10.26
N ASN A 57 -10.39 -14.73 11.41
CA ASN A 57 -11.56 -14.97 12.24
C ASN A 57 -11.84 -13.72 13.06
N CYS A 58 -13.07 -13.21 13.03
CA CYS A 58 -13.46 -11.98 13.73
C CYS A 58 -13.28 -12.05 15.26
N ALA A 59 -13.39 -13.24 15.87
CA ALA A 59 -13.10 -13.44 17.27
C ALA A 59 -11.62 -13.20 17.65
N ASP A 60 -10.74 -13.20 16.66
CA ASP A 60 -9.29 -13.00 16.85
C ASP A 60 -8.81 -11.60 16.43
N LYS A 61 -9.72 -10.70 16.00
CA LYS A 61 -9.32 -9.37 15.49
C LYS A 61 -8.50 -8.54 16.48
N ASN A 62 -8.74 -8.71 17.79
CA ASN A 62 -8.05 -7.98 18.86
C ASN A 62 -6.86 -8.75 19.46
N LYS A 63 -6.55 -9.94 18.97
CA LYS A 63 -5.45 -10.78 19.47
C LYS A 63 -4.11 -10.53 18.80
N GLY A 64 -4.04 -9.54 17.89
CA GLY A 64 -2.87 -9.25 17.08
C GLY A 64 -2.80 -10.06 15.80
N GLY A 65 -1.83 -9.71 14.92
CA GLY A 65 -1.60 -10.42 13.67
C GLY A 65 -2.59 -10.11 12.54
N VAL A 66 -3.47 -9.13 12.71
CA VAL A 66 -4.38 -8.67 11.65
C VAL A 66 -3.61 -8.11 10.46
N ASP A 67 -2.45 -7.50 10.71
CA ASP A 67 -1.52 -7.00 9.70
C ASP A 67 -1.04 -8.11 8.75
N LEU A 68 -0.59 -9.24 9.28
CA LEU A 68 -0.16 -10.39 8.48
C LEU A 68 -1.33 -11.01 7.72
N LYS A 69 -2.51 -11.11 8.35
CA LYS A 69 -3.71 -11.66 7.74
C LYS A 69 -4.22 -10.77 6.60
N ALA A 70 -4.23 -9.45 6.81
CA ALA A 70 -4.55 -8.47 5.77
C ALA A 70 -3.54 -8.51 4.61
N HIS A 71 -2.24 -8.59 4.92
CA HIS A 71 -1.19 -8.74 3.92
C HIS A 71 -1.39 -10.02 3.07
N ASN A 72 -1.66 -11.16 3.69
CA ASN A 72 -1.86 -12.43 3.00
C ASN A 72 -3.10 -12.39 2.09
N ALA A 73 -4.21 -11.83 2.58
CA ALA A 73 -5.43 -11.66 1.80
C ALA A 73 -5.21 -10.77 0.57
N LEU A 74 -4.52 -9.65 0.75
CA LEU A 74 -4.22 -8.71 -0.34
C LEU A 74 -3.22 -9.29 -1.37
N ASN A 75 -2.22 -10.04 -0.93
CA ASN A 75 -1.26 -10.66 -1.83
C ASN A 75 -1.85 -11.84 -2.62
N ASN A 76 -2.78 -12.60 -2.04
CA ASN A 76 -3.48 -13.67 -2.75
C ASN A 76 -4.52 -13.13 -3.73
N LYS A 77 -5.07 -11.95 -3.50
CA LYS A 77 -5.96 -11.31 -4.46
C LYS A 77 -5.16 -10.79 -5.64
N GLN A 78 -5.45 -11.30 -6.82
CA GLN A 78 -4.89 -10.78 -8.08
C GLN A 78 -5.13 -9.27 -8.25
N ASN A 79 -6.10 -8.70 -7.53
CA ASN A 79 -6.45 -7.29 -7.57
C ASN A 79 -5.36 -6.35 -7.04
N PHE A 80 -4.44 -6.83 -6.20
CA PHE A 80 -3.32 -6.06 -5.66
C PHE A 80 -1.95 -6.57 -6.10
N LYS A 81 -1.93 -7.69 -6.83
CA LYS A 81 -0.73 -8.20 -7.46
C LYS A 81 -0.29 -7.24 -8.57
N ASP A 82 0.98 -6.94 -8.64
CA ASP A 82 1.60 -6.12 -9.69
C ASP A 82 1.16 -4.64 -9.74
N LYS A 83 0.64 -4.08 -8.66
CA LYS A 83 0.20 -2.67 -8.61
C LYS A 83 1.28 -1.68 -8.13
N ASN A 84 2.53 -2.09 -8.06
CA ASN A 84 3.59 -1.13 -7.77
C ASN A 84 3.92 -0.30 -9.02
N PRO A 85 3.60 1.01 -9.05
CA PRO A 85 3.82 1.84 -10.24
C PRO A 85 5.31 2.11 -10.53
N TYR A 86 6.20 1.80 -9.59
CA TYR A 86 7.64 1.93 -9.78
C TYR A 86 8.28 0.65 -10.33
N GLY A 87 7.55 -0.45 -10.37
CA GLY A 87 8.11 -1.74 -10.78
C GLY A 87 9.13 -2.27 -9.77
N GLY A 88 10.16 -2.94 -10.28
CA GLY A 88 11.23 -3.52 -9.46
C GLY A 88 11.03 -5.00 -9.18
N SER A 89 11.97 -5.58 -8.42
CA SER A 89 11.96 -7.01 -8.05
C SER A 89 10.74 -7.39 -7.18
N ASN A 90 10.18 -6.42 -6.47
CA ASN A 90 8.96 -6.57 -5.68
C ASN A 90 7.77 -5.93 -6.41
N LYS A 91 7.19 -6.65 -7.35
CA LYS A 91 6.06 -6.19 -8.18
C LYS A 91 4.76 -5.99 -7.39
N THR A 92 4.63 -6.62 -6.20
CA THR A 92 3.42 -6.51 -5.39
C THR A 92 3.27 -5.11 -4.80
N GLY A 93 2.10 -4.52 -4.95
CA GLY A 93 1.77 -3.20 -4.39
C GLY A 93 1.66 -3.18 -2.86
N VAL A 94 1.67 -4.36 -2.21
CA VAL A 94 1.51 -4.51 -0.76
C VAL A 94 2.72 -5.22 -0.18
N GLY A 95 3.17 -4.77 0.98
CA GLY A 95 4.27 -5.36 1.76
C GLY A 95 3.88 -5.55 3.22
N TYR A 96 4.56 -6.47 3.88
CA TYR A 96 4.47 -6.67 5.32
C TYR A 96 5.67 -6.02 6.01
N GLY A 97 5.46 -5.38 7.15
CA GLY A 97 6.50 -4.84 7.99
C GLY A 97 6.49 -3.33 8.15
N TYR A 98 7.29 -2.87 9.11
CA TYR A 98 7.42 -1.47 9.47
C TYR A 98 8.47 -0.77 8.60
N ASN A 99 8.09 0.33 7.99
CA ASN A 99 9.02 1.23 7.31
C ASN A 99 9.14 2.52 8.10
N THR A 100 10.37 2.94 8.39
CA THR A 100 10.66 4.17 9.10
C THR A 100 11.06 5.32 8.19
N ASP A 101 11.44 5.00 6.96
CA ASP A 101 11.95 5.96 5.98
C ASP A 101 11.69 5.52 4.54
N CYS A 102 11.96 6.41 3.60
CA CYS A 102 11.83 6.18 2.15
C CYS A 102 13.20 6.16 1.44
N ASN A 103 14.23 5.64 2.07
CA ASN A 103 15.60 5.69 1.54
C ASN A 103 15.90 4.57 0.53
N ASP A 104 15.07 3.54 0.47
CA ASP A 104 15.28 2.38 -0.38
C ASP A 104 14.31 2.33 -1.58
N THR A 105 14.83 2.01 -2.74
CA THR A 105 14.04 1.89 -3.97
C THR A 105 12.98 0.79 -3.91
N TRP A 106 13.21 -0.28 -3.13
CA TRP A 106 12.25 -1.37 -2.98
C TRP A 106 11.00 -0.99 -2.17
N LYS A 107 11.07 0.11 -1.40
CA LYS A 107 9.93 0.67 -0.63
C LYS A 107 9.02 1.53 -1.50
N LEU A 108 9.52 2.05 -2.63
CA LEU A 108 8.76 2.94 -3.50
C LEU A 108 7.53 2.26 -4.09
N GLY A 109 6.41 2.95 -4.01
CA GLY A 109 5.15 2.51 -4.62
C GLY A 109 4.44 1.37 -3.90
N ARG A 110 5.00 0.85 -2.82
CA ARG A 110 4.39 -0.22 -2.01
C ARG A 110 3.65 0.35 -0.81
N THR A 111 2.56 -0.31 -0.44
CA THR A 111 1.88 -0.08 0.84
C THR A 111 2.34 -1.13 1.84
N GLY A 112 3.11 -0.72 2.83
CA GLY A 112 3.46 -1.57 3.97
C GLY A 112 2.32 -1.61 4.98
N ILE A 113 2.07 -2.79 5.56
CA ILE A 113 1.07 -3.00 6.61
C ILE A 113 1.79 -3.47 7.86
N TYR A 114 1.55 -2.81 8.97
CA TYR A 114 2.10 -3.15 10.27
C TYR A 114 1.05 -3.01 11.38
N GLY A 115 0.85 -4.06 12.16
CA GLY A 115 -0.01 -4.08 13.32
C GLY A 115 0.77 -3.85 14.61
N HIS A 116 0.26 -3.00 15.47
CA HIS A 116 0.81 -2.86 16.82
C HIS A 116 0.06 -3.81 17.75
N HIS A 117 0.74 -4.85 18.24
CA HIS A 117 0.14 -5.93 19.02
C HIS A 117 -0.56 -5.48 20.30
N THR A 118 -0.24 -4.29 20.84
CA THR A 118 -0.80 -3.81 22.12
C THR A 118 -1.80 -2.67 21.97
N LYS A 119 -2.03 -2.15 20.76
CA LYS A 119 -2.82 -0.92 20.57
C LYS A 119 -4.06 -1.08 19.71
N ASN A 120 -4.37 -2.27 19.23
CA ASN A 120 -5.46 -2.50 18.28
C ASN A 120 -5.42 -1.51 17.08
N GLU A 121 -4.23 -1.22 16.59
CA GLU A 121 -4.00 -0.30 15.50
C GLU A 121 -3.24 -0.98 14.36
N LEU A 122 -3.68 -0.70 13.14
CA LEU A 122 -2.94 -0.99 11.92
C LEU A 122 -2.38 0.30 11.35
N LYS A 123 -1.08 0.33 11.11
CA LYS A 123 -0.43 1.43 10.40
C LYS A 123 -0.10 1.00 8.98
N LEU A 124 -0.51 1.83 8.03
CA LEU A 124 -0.23 1.66 6.62
C LEU A 124 0.76 2.72 6.17
N TYR A 125 1.80 2.30 5.51
CA TYR A 125 2.90 3.16 5.08
C TYR A 125 3.05 3.12 3.57
N THR A 126 3.41 4.24 2.96
CA THR A 126 3.83 4.25 1.57
C THR A 126 4.88 5.31 1.31
N CYS A 127 5.77 5.01 0.37
CA CYS A 127 6.79 5.92 -0.14
C CYS A 127 6.48 6.30 -1.58
N THR A 128 6.38 7.59 -1.85
CA THR A 128 6.10 8.12 -3.19
C THR A 128 7.35 8.52 -3.96
N LYS A 129 8.40 8.92 -3.25
CA LYS A 129 9.72 9.25 -3.78
C LYS A 129 10.81 8.87 -2.78
N LEU A 130 12.04 8.72 -3.28
CA LEU A 130 13.21 8.55 -2.41
C LEU A 130 13.42 9.82 -1.56
N ASN A 131 13.78 9.61 -0.32
CA ASN A 131 14.08 10.66 0.68
C ASN A 131 12.91 11.62 0.98
N ASP A 132 11.70 11.38 0.43
CA ASP A 132 10.51 12.11 0.84
C ASP A 132 9.97 11.56 2.18
N PRO A 133 9.20 12.36 2.93
CA PRO A 133 8.52 11.88 4.12
C PRO A 133 7.59 10.70 3.78
N ILE A 134 7.62 9.68 4.65
CA ILE A 134 6.71 8.54 4.54
C ILE A 134 5.27 8.99 4.79
N ILE A 135 4.34 8.49 3.97
CA ILE A 135 2.91 8.71 4.19
C ILE A 135 2.41 7.60 5.12
N ILE A 136 1.82 7.99 6.25
CA ILE A 136 1.31 7.06 7.27
C ILE A 136 -0.20 7.26 7.43
N ASN A 137 -0.94 6.15 7.44
CA ASN A 137 -2.36 6.12 7.83
C ASN A 137 -2.55 5.08 8.94
N THR A 138 -3.46 5.36 9.86
CA THR A 138 -3.79 4.47 10.98
C THR A 138 -5.24 4.03 10.89
N ILE A 139 -5.47 2.73 11.04
CA ILE A 139 -6.81 2.13 11.19
C ILE A 139 -6.91 1.61 12.63
N THR A 140 -7.92 2.05 13.36
CA THR A 140 -8.23 1.51 14.71
C THR A 140 -9.12 0.29 14.56
N ILE A 141 -8.82 -0.76 15.31
CA ILE A 141 -9.60 -2.01 15.39
C ILE A 141 -10.45 -1.95 16.66
N TYR A 142 -11.75 -2.00 16.52
CA TYR A 142 -12.72 -1.96 17.65
C TYR A 142 -13.20 -3.34 18.03
#